data_4f45c93e2f7c0d8dbd96b75a7cfbecf1
#
_entry.id   4f45c93e2f7c0d8dbd96b75a7cfbecf1
#
_cell.length_a   1.000
_cell.length_b   1.000
_cell.length_c   1.000
_cell.angle_alpha   90.00
_cell.angle_beta   90.00
_cell.angle_gamma   90.00
#
_symmetry.space_group_name_H-M   'P 1'
#
loop_
_entity.id
_entity.type
_entity.pdbx_description
1 polymer ?
#
loop_
_entity_poly.entity_id
_entity_poly.type
_entity_poly.pdbx_seq_one_letter_code
_entity_poly.pdbx_strand_id
1 'polypeptide(L)'
;MHHPTELLRPLKNVKKEAQYLFSKKSTEDIINMLLKLGAKQILCIGTPRIHEYIIEHYTDKMSSLLLDFDGRFHNFFGPLDYCWYNLFNHHFFNKDAINVFKDFLKQNEGKDTYLICDPPFGGRLEPLSFTIKTIFDLHKKLNKHSYNNNFFLKIMFIFPYFMEHIMREKSNPPHVTGGLRDLKMSDYKVDYDNHPLFISEKHGRKQGSPVRIFTNIPLNLLELPLSDGYKFCQDCAKWVSSENNHCKKCKECTSKDGRTYKHCNICKRCVKPTWKHCRICKRCMLEKHTCGSIPNIGRCFNCDKLGHIRKECPNLPSTEITIGTNIKKRKADCELKTIKKSKVGHSKEVIKQKAVLVDKKKVLKP
;
A
#
# COMPACT_ATOMS: atom_id res chain seq x y z
N MET A 1 14.95 22.73 -14.67
CA MET A 1 15.67 21.52 -14.22
C MET A 1 14.60 20.55 -13.76
N HIS A 2 14.41 19.44 -14.48
CA HIS A 2 13.16 18.69 -14.43
C HIS A 2 13.26 17.29 -13.79
N HIS A 3 14.44 16.93 -13.21
CA HIS A 3 14.69 15.61 -12.64
C HIS A 3 15.11 15.67 -11.16
N PRO A 4 14.25 16.16 -10.24
CA PRO A 4 14.59 16.17 -8.81
C PRO A 4 14.89 14.77 -8.27
N THR A 5 14.30 13.69 -8.78
CA THR A 5 14.58 12.33 -8.29
C THR A 5 15.98 11.81 -8.67
N GLU A 6 16.65 12.43 -9.64
CA GLU A 6 18.06 12.13 -9.98
C GLU A 6 19.02 12.95 -9.11
N LEU A 7 18.63 14.18 -8.76
CA LEU A 7 19.46 15.14 -8.02
C LEU A 7 19.36 14.94 -6.51
N LEU A 8 18.13 14.69 -6.01
CA LEU A 8 17.88 14.50 -4.60
C LEU A 8 18.28 13.09 -4.17
N ARG A 9 19.28 13.00 -3.31
CA ARG A 9 19.58 11.71 -2.68
C ARG A 9 18.34 11.22 -1.93
N PRO A 10 17.93 9.95 -2.10
CA PRO A 10 16.84 9.37 -1.35
C PRO A 10 17.04 9.58 0.14
N LEU A 11 15.98 9.96 0.84
CA LEU A 11 16.04 10.12 2.29
C LEU A 11 16.48 8.79 2.90
N LYS A 12 17.66 8.78 3.52
CA LYS A 12 18.21 7.63 4.25
C LYS A 12 17.50 7.52 5.60
N ASN A 13 16.21 7.36 5.59
CA ASN A 13 15.53 7.16 6.83
C ASN A 13 15.40 5.69 7.17
N VAL A 14 15.75 5.40 8.38
CA VAL A 14 15.90 4.10 9.00
C VAL A 14 14.64 3.27 8.79
N LYS A 15 14.75 2.21 7.98
CA LYS A 15 13.85 1.03 7.89
C LYS A 15 12.34 1.22 7.63
N LYS A 16 11.73 2.38 7.89
CA LYS A 16 10.28 2.59 7.77
C LYS A 16 9.86 3.60 6.70
N GLU A 17 10.76 4.47 6.29
CA GLU A 17 10.49 5.62 5.41
C GLU A 17 11.51 5.71 4.27
N ALA A 18 12.09 4.58 3.86
CA ALA A 18 13.01 4.57 2.74
C ALA A 18 12.27 4.97 1.46
N GLN A 19 12.78 5.99 0.78
CA GLN A 19 12.26 6.45 -0.50
C GLN A 19 12.79 5.56 -1.61
N TYR A 20 11.92 4.76 -2.22
CA TYR A 20 12.23 3.95 -3.38
C TYR A 20 11.67 4.59 -4.64
N LEU A 21 12.46 4.58 -5.70
CA LEU A 21 12.11 5.19 -6.98
C LEU A 21 11.92 4.09 -8.03
N PHE A 22 10.84 4.15 -8.78
CA PHE A 22 10.59 3.20 -9.86
C PHE A 22 11.78 3.14 -10.83
N SER A 23 12.04 1.97 -11.38
CA SER A 23 12.98 1.87 -12.49
C SER A 23 12.45 2.65 -13.71
N LYS A 24 13.38 3.11 -14.56
CA LYS A 24 13.01 3.77 -15.82
C LYS A 24 11.98 2.95 -16.59
N LYS A 25 12.23 1.64 -16.72
CA LYS A 25 11.30 0.73 -17.40
C LYS A 25 9.92 0.67 -16.75
N SER A 26 9.83 0.53 -15.43
CA SER A 26 8.54 0.52 -14.74
C SER A 26 7.79 1.84 -14.89
N THR A 27 8.51 2.96 -14.93
CA THR A 27 7.93 4.29 -15.18
C THR A 27 7.32 4.33 -16.59
N GLU A 28 8.08 3.97 -17.61
CA GLU A 28 7.64 3.94 -19.01
C GLU A 28 6.44 3.01 -19.23
N ASP A 29 6.49 1.80 -18.67
CA ASP A 29 5.40 0.83 -18.78
C ASP A 29 4.10 1.33 -18.12
N ILE A 30 4.18 1.93 -16.93
CA ILE A 30 3.01 2.50 -16.23
C ILE A 30 2.44 3.66 -17.05
N ILE A 31 3.27 4.54 -17.58
CA ILE A 31 2.83 5.64 -18.46
C ILE A 31 2.15 5.09 -19.72
N ASN A 32 2.72 4.07 -20.35
CA ASN A 32 2.12 3.44 -21.53
C ASN A 32 0.75 2.80 -21.20
N MET A 33 0.60 2.18 -20.03
CA MET A 33 -0.70 1.67 -19.56
C MET A 33 -1.71 2.82 -19.40
N LEU A 34 -1.31 3.94 -18.79
CA LEU A 34 -2.17 5.11 -18.62
C LEU A 34 -2.61 5.72 -19.95
N LEU A 35 -1.69 5.84 -20.91
CA LEU A 35 -2.00 6.35 -22.26
C LEU A 35 -3.02 5.45 -22.97
N LYS A 36 -2.82 4.13 -22.92
CA LYS A 36 -3.76 3.15 -23.51
C LYS A 36 -5.13 3.17 -22.83
N LEU A 37 -5.18 3.49 -21.55
CA LEU A 37 -6.43 3.64 -20.78
C LEU A 37 -7.11 5.00 -21.01
N GLY A 38 -6.50 5.91 -21.80
CA GLY A 38 -7.04 7.24 -22.07
C GLY A 38 -6.97 8.19 -20.85
N ALA A 39 -6.03 7.97 -19.94
CA ALA A 39 -5.85 8.82 -18.76
C ALA A 39 -5.51 10.26 -19.16
N LYS A 40 -6.12 11.23 -18.48
CA LYS A 40 -5.88 12.68 -18.70
C LYS A 40 -5.37 13.40 -17.45
N GLN A 41 -5.83 13.01 -16.28
CA GLN A 41 -5.37 13.56 -15.00
C GLN A 41 -4.79 12.46 -14.13
N ILE A 42 -3.56 12.64 -13.66
CA ILE A 42 -2.84 11.66 -12.85
C ILE A 42 -2.53 12.24 -11.47
N LEU A 43 -3.25 11.76 -10.47
CA LEU A 43 -2.92 12.07 -9.07
C LEU A 43 -1.81 11.14 -8.60
N CYS A 44 -0.60 11.67 -8.49
CA CYS A 44 0.61 10.95 -8.09
C CYS A 44 0.79 11.04 -6.57
N ILE A 45 0.66 9.93 -5.83
CA ILE A 45 0.88 9.91 -4.38
C ILE A 45 2.11 9.05 -4.08
N GLY A 46 3.21 9.69 -3.64
CA GLY A 46 4.48 9.00 -3.41
C GLY A 46 5.10 8.44 -4.69
N THR A 47 4.79 9.02 -5.84
CA THR A 47 5.28 8.56 -7.15
C THR A 47 5.93 9.69 -7.95
N PRO A 48 6.99 10.33 -7.41
CA PRO A 48 7.59 11.50 -8.01
C PRO A 48 8.13 11.24 -9.43
N ARG A 49 8.69 10.06 -9.73
CA ARG A 49 9.16 9.73 -11.08
C ARG A 49 8.07 9.68 -12.13
N ILE A 50 6.87 9.23 -11.78
CA ILE A 50 5.74 9.28 -12.71
C ILE A 50 5.37 10.73 -13.02
N HIS A 51 5.31 11.56 -11.98
CA HIS A 51 5.03 12.99 -12.12
C HIS A 51 6.09 13.69 -13.00
N GLU A 52 7.37 13.51 -12.72
CA GLU A 52 8.47 14.04 -13.51
C GLU A 52 8.36 13.65 -14.98
N TYR A 53 8.14 12.36 -15.23
CA TYR A 53 8.08 11.83 -16.58
C TYR A 53 6.88 12.39 -17.37
N ILE A 54 5.75 12.65 -16.71
CA ILE A 54 4.57 13.28 -17.33
C ILE A 54 4.88 14.73 -17.69
N ILE A 55 5.42 15.54 -16.79
CA ILE A 55 5.68 16.95 -17.05
C ILE A 55 6.82 17.16 -18.05
N GLU A 56 7.68 16.20 -18.24
CA GLU A 56 8.75 16.29 -19.25
C GLU A 56 8.30 15.87 -20.65
N HIS A 57 7.51 14.81 -20.75
CA HIS A 57 7.27 14.16 -22.03
C HIS A 57 5.80 14.17 -22.50
N TYR A 58 4.84 14.49 -21.61
CA TYR A 58 3.41 14.26 -21.90
C TYR A 58 2.48 15.38 -21.47
N THR A 59 2.97 16.61 -21.30
CA THR A 59 2.15 17.78 -20.93
C THR A 59 1.05 18.09 -21.93
N ASP A 60 1.23 17.70 -23.19
CA ASP A 60 0.24 17.80 -24.26
C ASP A 60 -0.90 16.76 -24.15
N LYS A 61 -0.70 15.67 -23.42
CA LYS A 61 -1.61 14.54 -23.32
C LYS A 61 -2.23 14.36 -21.95
N MET A 62 -1.45 14.61 -20.90
CA MET A 62 -1.83 14.38 -19.50
C MET A 62 -1.35 15.52 -18.61
N SER A 63 -2.12 15.81 -17.57
CA SER A 63 -1.70 16.62 -16.43
C SER A 63 -1.46 15.74 -15.21
N SER A 64 -0.57 16.15 -14.31
CA SER A 64 -0.36 15.43 -13.06
C SER A 64 -0.17 16.36 -11.87
N LEU A 65 -0.60 15.90 -10.69
CA LEU A 65 -0.39 16.57 -9.41
C LEU A 65 0.32 15.60 -8.48
N LEU A 66 1.49 16.00 -7.95
CA LEU A 66 2.26 15.22 -7.00
C LEU A 66 1.84 15.54 -5.56
N LEU A 67 1.47 14.52 -4.79
CA LEU A 67 1.30 14.54 -3.35
C LEU A 67 2.41 13.71 -2.72
N ASP A 68 3.35 14.35 -2.02
CA ASP A 68 4.49 13.63 -1.42
C ASP A 68 4.86 14.21 -0.06
N PHE A 69 5.43 13.36 0.80
CA PHE A 69 5.90 13.74 2.13
C PHE A 69 7.26 14.46 2.10
N ASP A 70 8.02 14.34 1.01
CA ASP A 70 9.31 14.97 0.85
C ASP A 70 9.18 16.45 0.49
N GLY A 71 9.23 17.33 1.49
CA GLY A 71 9.10 18.77 1.33
C GLY A 71 10.15 19.41 0.40
N ARG A 72 11.25 18.72 0.06
CA ARG A 72 12.29 19.24 -0.84
C ARG A 72 11.78 19.44 -2.27
N PHE A 73 10.72 18.77 -2.66
CA PHE A 73 10.09 18.94 -3.98
C PHE A 73 9.53 20.34 -4.23
N HIS A 74 9.28 21.14 -3.19
CA HIS A 74 8.95 22.57 -3.34
C HIS A 74 9.98 23.38 -4.13
N ASN A 75 11.23 22.97 -4.12
CA ASN A 75 12.30 23.68 -4.84
C ASN A 75 12.29 23.43 -6.34
N PHE A 76 11.49 22.49 -6.81
CA PHE A 76 11.47 22.02 -8.20
C PHE A 76 10.12 22.16 -8.87
N PHE A 77 9.02 22.01 -8.11
CA PHE A 77 7.67 22.03 -8.62
C PHE A 77 6.88 23.21 -8.08
N GLY A 78 6.05 23.78 -8.93
CA GLY A 78 5.16 24.87 -8.55
C GLY A 78 4.03 24.44 -7.60
N PRO A 79 3.33 25.41 -7.01
CA PRO A 79 2.25 25.13 -6.06
C PRO A 79 1.02 24.48 -6.71
N LEU A 80 0.93 24.48 -8.04
CA LEU A 80 -0.12 23.79 -8.79
C LEU A 80 0.25 22.38 -9.20
N ASP A 81 1.55 22.02 -9.10
CA ASP A 81 2.10 20.73 -9.53
C ASP A 81 2.46 19.83 -8.36
N TYR A 82 2.64 20.42 -7.16
CA TYR A 82 3.06 19.70 -5.97
C TYR A 82 2.33 20.15 -4.70
N CYS A 83 1.91 19.18 -3.90
CA CYS A 83 1.38 19.38 -2.55
C CYS A 83 2.23 18.62 -1.53
N TRP A 84 2.76 19.32 -0.53
CA TRP A 84 3.40 18.67 0.63
C TRP A 84 2.33 17.98 1.48
N TYR A 85 2.39 16.66 1.52
CA TYR A 85 1.27 15.84 1.95
C TYR A 85 1.69 14.60 2.74
N ASN A 86 0.91 14.27 3.76
CA ASN A 86 1.06 13.03 4.51
C ASN A 86 -0.08 12.05 4.18
N LEU A 87 0.27 10.97 3.51
CA LEU A 87 -0.67 9.93 3.09
C LEU A 87 -1.36 9.20 4.25
N PHE A 88 -0.68 9.04 5.41
CA PHE A 88 -1.21 8.21 6.49
C PHE A 88 -2.38 8.84 7.27
N ASN A 89 -2.52 10.16 7.19
CA ASN A 89 -3.59 10.88 7.88
C ASN A 89 -4.34 11.89 6.98
N HIS A 90 -4.12 11.81 5.67
CA HIS A 90 -4.71 12.72 4.68
C HIS A 90 -4.46 14.19 5.01
N HIS A 91 -3.25 14.53 5.44
CA HIS A 91 -2.90 15.85 5.90
C HIS A 91 -2.10 16.64 4.86
N PHE A 92 -2.55 17.84 4.54
CA PHE A 92 -1.83 18.84 3.75
C PHE A 92 -1.12 19.81 4.68
N PHE A 93 0.21 19.91 4.55
CA PHE A 93 1.01 20.83 5.39
C PHE A 93 0.77 22.30 5.03
N ASN A 94 0.36 22.58 3.80
CA ASN A 94 -0.11 23.90 3.37
C ASN A 94 -1.63 23.87 3.18
N LYS A 95 -2.34 24.82 3.81
CA LYS A 95 -3.82 24.90 3.73
C LYS A 95 -4.32 25.18 2.32
N ASP A 96 -3.59 25.98 1.54
CA ASP A 96 -3.99 26.34 0.17
C ASP A 96 -3.88 25.15 -0.79
N ALA A 97 -2.99 24.18 -0.51
CA ALA A 97 -2.84 22.96 -1.28
C ALA A 97 -4.11 22.10 -1.31
N ILE A 98 -4.99 22.22 -0.31
CA ILE A 98 -6.29 21.52 -0.29
C ILE A 98 -7.18 22.00 -1.45
N ASN A 99 -7.13 23.29 -1.78
CA ASN A 99 -7.92 23.83 -2.89
C ASN A 99 -7.34 23.38 -4.22
N VAL A 100 -6.02 23.46 -4.39
CA VAL A 100 -5.32 22.92 -5.57
C VAL A 100 -5.70 21.45 -5.80
N PHE A 101 -5.64 20.63 -4.77
CA PHE A 101 -6.02 19.22 -4.83
C PHE A 101 -7.49 19.02 -5.23
N LYS A 102 -8.42 19.79 -4.65
CA LYS A 102 -9.85 19.68 -4.99
C LYS A 102 -10.12 20.14 -6.41
N ASP A 103 -9.46 21.20 -6.85
CA ASP A 103 -9.64 21.71 -8.20
C ASP A 103 -9.04 20.76 -9.24
N PHE A 104 -7.91 20.13 -8.95
CA PHE A 104 -7.37 19.05 -9.76
C PHE A 104 -8.36 17.89 -9.91
N LEU A 105 -9.02 17.46 -8.82
CA LEU A 105 -10.02 16.39 -8.87
C LEU A 105 -11.30 16.75 -9.65
N LYS A 106 -11.57 18.04 -9.87
CA LYS A 106 -12.73 18.52 -10.67
C LYS A 106 -12.40 18.71 -12.14
N GLN A 107 -11.13 18.74 -12.53
CA GLN A 107 -10.74 18.94 -13.91
C GLN A 107 -11.44 17.92 -14.81
N ASN A 108 -11.91 18.37 -15.98
CA ASN A 108 -12.65 17.54 -16.92
C ASN A 108 -13.85 16.80 -16.27
N GLU A 109 -14.53 17.43 -15.30
CA GLU A 109 -15.63 16.82 -14.52
C GLU A 109 -15.21 15.53 -13.81
N GLY A 110 -13.92 15.38 -13.48
CA GLY A 110 -13.30 14.20 -12.90
C GLY A 110 -13.17 13.02 -13.88
N LYS A 111 -13.52 13.19 -15.14
CA LYS A 111 -13.36 12.14 -16.15
C LYS A 111 -11.89 11.87 -16.41
N ASP A 112 -11.57 10.60 -16.67
CA ASP A 112 -10.21 10.15 -17.01
C ASP A 112 -9.14 10.50 -15.96
N THR A 113 -9.60 10.62 -14.68
CA THR A 113 -8.74 10.81 -13.51
C THR A 113 -8.28 9.48 -12.95
N TYR A 114 -6.97 9.34 -12.77
CA TYR A 114 -6.31 8.16 -12.23
C TYR A 114 -5.49 8.54 -11.00
N LEU A 115 -5.59 7.73 -9.96
CA LEU A 115 -4.75 7.84 -8.76
C LEU A 115 -3.70 6.73 -8.81
N ILE A 116 -2.43 7.12 -8.75
CA ILE A 116 -1.31 6.19 -8.58
C ILE A 116 -0.71 6.43 -7.20
N CYS A 117 -0.57 5.36 -6.41
CA CYS A 117 -0.04 5.45 -5.06
C CYS A 117 1.00 4.37 -4.81
N ASP A 118 2.21 4.79 -4.41
CA ASP A 118 3.31 3.91 -3.95
C ASP A 118 3.66 4.24 -2.49
N PRO A 119 2.95 3.66 -1.52
CA PRO A 119 3.17 3.94 -0.11
C PRO A 119 4.37 3.16 0.42
N PRO A 120 4.97 3.58 1.56
CA PRO A 120 5.95 2.78 2.26
C PRO A 120 5.40 1.40 2.63
N PHE A 121 6.11 0.32 2.24
CA PHE A 121 5.62 -1.07 2.43
C PHE A 121 5.51 -1.51 3.89
N GLY A 122 6.19 -0.83 4.80
CA GLY A 122 6.05 -1.00 6.25
C GLY A 122 4.85 -0.29 6.87
N GLY A 123 4.10 0.48 6.08
CA GLY A 123 2.94 1.22 6.54
C GLY A 123 1.76 0.32 6.93
N ARG A 124 0.96 0.77 7.89
CA ARG A 124 -0.29 0.10 8.26
C ARG A 124 -1.34 0.31 7.17
N LEU A 125 -2.06 -0.75 6.82
CA LEU A 125 -3.04 -0.72 5.74
C LEU A 125 -4.31 0.04 6.10
N GLU A 126 -4.69 0.08 7.37
CA GLU A 126 -5.92 0.74 7.80
C GLU A 126 -5.93 2.25 7.51
N PRO A 127 -4.90 3.04 7.90
CA PRO A 127 -4.85 4.46 7.55
C PRO A 127 -4.69 4.69 6.04
N LEU A 128 -3.91 3.85 5.33
CA LEU A 128 -3.79 3.93 3.88
C LEU A 128 -5.14 3.72 3.19
N SER A 129 -5.89 2.69 3.58
CA SER A 129 -7.21 2.41 3.04
C SER A 129 -8.21 3.53 3.34
N PHE A 130 -8.15 4.09 4.55
CA PHE A 130 -8.98 5.23 4.93
C PHE A 130 -8.71 6.43 4.01
N THR A 131 -7.45 6.77 3.79
CA THR A 131 -7.06 7.89 2.92
C THR A 131 -7.49 7.67 1.47
N ILE A 132 -7.21 6.50 0.90
CA ILE A 132 -7.62 6.16 -0.47
C ILE A 132 -9.14 6.23 -0.62
N LYS A 133 -9.87 5.71 0.35
CA LYS A 133 -11.34 5.81 0.37
C LYS A 133 -11.82 7.26 0.49
N THR A 134 -11.19 8.07 1.33
CA THR A 134 -11.52 9.50 1.49
C THR A 134 -11.34 10.26 0.17
N ILE A 135 -10.25 10.01 -0.54
CA ILE A 135 -10.00 10.62 -1.86
C ILE A 135 -11.06 10.15 -2.88
N PHE A 136 -11.36 8.86 -2.90
CA PHE A 136 -12.38 8.30 -3.78
C PHE A 136 -13.77 8.92 -3.51
N ASP A 137 -14.18 9.00 -2.25
CA ASP A 137 -15.47 9.56 -1.85
C ASP A 137 -15.53 11.08 -2.13
N LEU A 138 -14.40 11.80 -1.95
CA LEU A 138 -14.29 13.21 -2.29
C LEU A 138 -14.42 13.43 -3.81
N HIS A 139 -13.70 12.67 -4.63
CA HIS A 139 -13.80 12.71 -6.08
C HIS A 139 -15.24 12.48 -6.53
N LYS A 140 -15.91 11.47 -5.97
CA LYS A 140 -17.32 11.19 -6.23
C LYS A 140 -18.23 12.36 -5.83
N LYS A 141 -17.99 12.96 -4.67
CA LYS A 141 -18.77 14.12 -4.18
C LYS A 141 -18.60 15.35 -5.08
N LEU A 142 -17.38 15.64 -5.51
CA LEU A 142 -17.07 16.80 -6.35
C LEU A 142 -17.65 16.67 -7.76
N ASN A 143 -17.76 15.45 -8.29
CA ASN A 143 -18.17 15.15 -9.66
C ASN A 143 -19.50 14.38 -9.73
N LYS A 144 -20.39 14.56 -8.76
CA LYS A 144 -21.62 13.75 -8.59
C LYS A 144 -22.51 13.69 -9.83
N HIS A 145 -22.53 14.75 -10.67
CA HIS A 145 -23.36 14.82 -11.87
C HIS A 145 -22.85 13.93 -13.00
N SER A 146 -21.54 13.69 -13.05
CA SER A 146 -20.88 12.83 -14.04
C SER A 146 -20.69 11.40 -13.55
N TYR A 147 -20.90 11.13 -12.25
CA TYR A 147 -20.60 9.83 -11.61
C TYR A 147 -21.68 8.79 -11.94
N ASN A 148 -21.26 7.68 -12.53
CA ASN A 148 -22.11 6.53 -12.84
C ASN A 148 -21.30 5.23 -12.70
N ASN A 149 -21.90 4.07 -12.99
CA ASN A 149 -21.25 2.77 -12.87
C ASN A 149 -19.99 2.60 -13.75
N ASN A 150 -19.86 3.39 -14.81
CA ASN A 150 -18.73 3.34 -15.75
C ASN A 150 -17.72 4.46 -15.48
N PHE A 151 -18.07 5.42 -14.62
CA PHE A 151 -17.29 6.59 -14.34
C PHE A 151 -17.00 6.72 -12.84
N PHE A 152 -15.78 6.46 -12.45
CA PHE A 152 -15.28 6.52 -11.08
C PHE A 152 -13.77 6.76 -11.09
N LEU A 153 -13.23 7.25 -9.96
CA LEU A 153 -11.78 7.40 -9.78
C LEU A 153 -11.09 6.04 -9.94
N LYS A 154 -10.24 5.94 -10.93
CA LYS A 154 -9.44 4.73 -11.20
C LYS A 154 -8.19 4.76 -10.33
N ILE A 155 -7.87 3.64 -9.70
CA ILE A 155 -6.81 3.53 -8.70
C ILE A 155 -5.79 2.49 -9.14
N MET A 156 -4.50 2.84 -9.08
CA MET A 156 -3.34 1.96 -9.16
C MET A 156 -2.57 2.07 -7.84
N PHE A 157 -2.77 1.12 -6.94
CA PHE A 157 -2.09 1.04 -5.65
C PHE A 157 -0.96 0.02 -5.74
N ILE A 158 0.27 0.47 -5.50
CA ILE A 158 1.47 -0.33 -5.73
C ILE A 158 1.93 -0.92 -4.41
N PHE A 159 1.89 -2.26 -4.30
CA PHE A 159 2.15 -2.92 -3.02
C PHE A 159 2.64 -4.38 -3.21
N PRO A 160 3.31 -4.98 -2.20
CA PRO A 160 3.76 -6.36 -2.30
C PRO A 160 2.60 -7.37 -2.41
N TYR A 161 2.70 -8.32 -3.34
CA TYR A 161 1.64 -9.30 -3.63
C TYR A 161 1.23 -10.17 -2.44
N PHE A 162 2.14 -10.42 -1.51
CA PHE A 162 1.86 -11.24 -0.33
C PHE A 162 0.98 -10.52 0.71
N MET A 163 0.78 -9.21 0.55
CA MET A 163 -0.11 -8.40 1.38
C MET A 163 -1.59 -8.45 0.93
N GLU A 164 -1.89 -9.04 -0.22
CA GLU A 164 -3.24 -9.07 -0.80
C GLU A 164 -4.31 -9.57 0.19
N HIS A 165 -4.02 -10.66 0.90
CA HIS A 165 -4.99 -11.21 1.87
C HIS A 165 -5.22 -10.28 3.05
N ILE A 166 -4.18 -9.56 3.51
CA ILE A 166 -4.29 -8.58 4.60
C ILE A 166 -5.08 -7.35 4.11
N MET A 167 -4.85 -6.91 2.87
CA MET A 167 -5.63 -5.83 2.26
C MET A 167 -7.13 -6.18 2.23
N ARG A 168 -7.47 -7.40 1.82
CA ARG A 168 -8.85 -7.87 1.76
C ARG A 168 -9.52 -7.98 3.13
N GLU A 169 -8.80 -8.48 4.14
CA GLU A 169 -9.39 -8.84 5.43
C GLU A 169 -9.31 -7.73 6.47
N LYS A 170 -8.23 -6.93 6.44
CA LYS A 170 -7.87 -6.03 7.55
C LYS A 170 -7.71 -4.57 7.18
N SER A 171 -7.81 -4.19 5.90
CA SER A 171 -7.63 -2.79 5.50
C SER A 171 -8.76 -1.88 5.95
N ASN A 172 -9.96 -2.44 6.17
CA ASN A 172 -11.13 -1.69 6.60
C ASN A 172 -11.73 -2.27 7.88
N PRO A 173 -12.47 -1.48 8.67
CA PRO A 173 -13.33 -1.99 9.71
C PRO A 173 -14.36 -3.01 9.17
N PRO A 174 -14.92 -3.89 10.01
CA PRO A 174 -16.00 -4.78 9.61
C PRO A 174 -17.15 -4.02 8.94
N HIS A 175 -17.68 -4.56 7.85
CA HIS A 175 -18.80 -4.00 7.06
C HIS A 175 -18.51 -2.72 6.26
N VAL A 176 -17.27 -2.20 6.30
CA VAL A 176 -16.87 -1.07 5.45
C VAL A 176 -16.32 -1.63 4.13
N THR A 177 -16.92 -1.23 3.02
CA THR A 177 -16.49 -1.56 1.64
C THR A 177 -15.67 -0.44 1.01
N GLY A 178 -15.05 -0.70 -0.13
CA GLY A 178 -14.22 0.27 -0.84
C GLY A 178 -12.78 0.35 -0.31
N GLY A 179 -12.07 1.41 -0.68
CA GLY A 179 -10.66 1.58 -0.35
C GLY A 179 -9.80 0.46 -0.96
N LEU A 180 -8.84 -0.04 -0.18
CA LEU A 180 -7.92 -1.08 -0.64
C LEU A 180 -8.53 -2.48 -0.69
N ARG A 181 -9.64 -2.73 0.01
CA ARG A 181 -10.26 -4.06 0.13
C ARG A 181 -10.68 -4.66 -1.20
N ASP A 182 -11.22 -3.82 -2.09
CA ASP A 182 -11.87 -4.25 -3.32
C ASP A 182 -10.95 -4.20 -4.54
N LEU A 183 -9.68 -3.77 -4.35
CA LEU A 183 -8.69 -3.74 -5.43
C LEU A 183 -8.27 -5.16 -5.83
N LYS A 184 -8.12 -5.37 -7.14
CA LYS A 184 -7.66 -6.63 -7.74
C LYS A 184 -6.19 -6.52 -8.14
N MET A 185 -5.43 -7.58 -7.93
CA MET A 185 -4.02 -7.63 -8.27
C MET A 185 -3.82 -7.88 -9.76
N SER A 186 -3.00 -7.04 -10.41
CA SER A 186 -2.41 -7.29 -11.73
C SER A 186 -1.15 -8.14 -11.58
N ASP A 187 -0.80 -8.90 -12.62
CA ASP A 187 0.47 -9.66 -12.65
C ASP A 187 1.69 -8.78 -12.97
N TYR A 188 1.49 -7.51 -13.36
CA TYR A 188 2.60 -6.60 -13.66
C TYR A 188 3.55 -6.46 -12.48
N LYS A 189 4.82 -6.71 -12.72
CA LYS A 189 5.89 -6.61 -11.73
C LYS A 189 6.51 -5.22 -11.75
N VAL A 190 6.38 -4.48 -10.67
CA VAL A 190 6.99 -3.15 -10.52
C VAL A 190 8.40 -3.30 -9.99
N ASP A 191 9.38 -2.75 -10.69
CA ASP A 191 10.79 -2.74 -10.29
C ASP A 191 11.25 -1.32 -9.89
N TYR A 192 12.30 -1.26 -9.03
CA TYR A 192 12.86 -0.04 -8.46
C TYR A 192 14.36 0.02 -8.72
N ASP A 193 14.90 1.22 -8.98
CA ASP A 193 16.32 1.40 -9.24
C ASP A 193 17.18 1.35 -7.97
N ASN A 194 16.62 1.78 -6.85
CA ASN A 194 17.38 1.97 -5.59
C ASN A 194 16.96 1.05 -4.45
N HIS A 195 16.16 0.00 -4.72
CA HIS A 195 15.76 -0.92 -3.68
C HIS A 195 16.85 -1.99 -3.42
N PRO A 196 17.48 -2.05 -2.23
CA PRO A 196 18.65 -2.89 -1.98
C PRO A 196 18.44 -4.38 -2.26
N LEU A 197 17.24 -4.90 -1.98
CA LEU A 197 16.93 -6.32 -2.19
C LEU A 197 16.67 -6.70 -3.66
N PHE A 198 16.39 -5.70 -4.52
CA PHE A 198 16.10 -5.96 -5.94
C PHE A 198 17.31 -5.73 -6.82
N ILE A 199 18.27 -4.91 -6.33
CA ILE A 199 19.53 -4.62 -7.01
C ILE A 199 20.60 -5.66 -6.64
N SER A 200 20.62 -6.12 -5.38
CA SER A 200 21.66 -7.03 -4.91
C SER A 200 21.42 -8.47 -5.34
N GLU A 201 22.39 -9.05 -6.02
CA GLU A 201 22.46 -10.49 -6.26
C GLU A 201 22.90 -11.21 -5.00
N LYS A 202 21.93 -11.68 -4.19
CA LYS A 202 22.26 -12.60 -3.09
C LYS A 202 22.31 -14.03 -3.65
N HIS A 203 23.44 -14.71 -3.50
CA HIS A 203 23.71 -16.07 -3.96
C HIS A 203 23.56 -16.28 -5.48
N GLY A 204 23.98 -15.32 -6.31
CA GLY A 204 23.98 -15.45 -7.76
C GLY A 204 22.59 -15.48 -8.42
N ARG A 205 21.55 -15.06 -7.72
CA ARG A 205 20.20 -14.94 -8.27
C ARG A 205 19.61 -13.59 -7.93
N LYS A 206 19.27 -12.82 -8.96
CA LYS A 206 18.45 -11.61 -8.79
C LYS A 206 17.09 -11.99 -8.20
N GLN A 207 16.78 -11.51 -7.00
CA GLN A 207 15.47 -11.72 -6.41
C GLN A 207 14.51 -10.73 -7.09
N GLY A 208 13.59 -11.23 -7.91
CA GLY A 208 12.61 -10.38 -8.59
C GLY A 208 11.72 -9.64 -7.59
N SER A 209 11.30 -8.44 -7.96
CA SER A 209 10.42 -7.61 -7.13
C SER A 209 9.12 -8.31 -6.78
N PRO A 210 8.69 -8.34 -5.51
CA PRO A 210 7.40 -8.86 -5.10
C PRO A 210 6.25 -7.87 -5.31
N VAL A 211 6.55 -6.68 -5.83
CA VAL A 211 5.59 -5.57 -5.92
C VAL A 211 4.70 -5.70 -7.15
N ARG A 212 3.42 -5.42 -6.97
CA ARG A 212 2.38 -5.51 -8.00
C ARG A 212 1.49 -4.27 -7.96
N ILE A 213 0.75 -4.05 -9.03
CA ILE A 213 -0.31 -3.05 -9.09
C ILE A 213 -1.62 -3.70 -8.62
N PHE A 214 -2.24 -3.11 -7.60
CA PHE A 214 -3.60 -3.41 -7.17
C PHE A 214 -4.53 -2.31 -7.69
N THR A 215 -5.64 -2.70 -8.32
CA THR A 215 -6.45 -1.73 -9.06
C THR A 215 -7.95 -2.07 -9.03
N ASN A 216 -8.77 -1.04 -9.17
CA ASN A 216 -10.20 -1.17 -9.48
C ASN A 216 -10.49 -1.11 -10.99
N ILE A 217 -9.47 -0.92 -11.82
CA ILE A 217 -9.57 -1.00 -13.28
C ILE A 217 -9.84 -2.45 -13.68
N PRO A 218 -10.76 -2.74 -14.59
CA PRO A 218 -10.93 -4.08 -15.13
C PRO A 218 -9.62 -4.62 -15.71
N LEU A 219 -9.17 -5.80 -15.25
CA LEU A 219 -7.84 -6.33 -15.59
C LEU A 219 -7.69 -6.71 -17.07
N ASN A 220 -8.79 -6.85 -17.81
CA ASN A 220 -8.77 -7.02 -19.27
C ASN A 220 -8.38 -5.74 -19.99
N LEU A 221 -8.63 -4.58 -19.42
CA LEU A 221 -8.26 -3.27 -19.98
C LEU A 221 -6.82 -2.86 -19.61
N LEU A 222 -6.26 -3.43 -18.56
CA LEU A 222 -4.88 -3.16 -18.13
C LEU A 222 -3.91 -4.00 -18.96
N GLU A 223 -3.62 -3.54 -20.16
CA GLU A 223 -2.73 -4.23 -21.09
C GLU A 223 -1.29 -4.22 -20.61
N LEU A 224 -0.66 -5.41 -20.52
CA LEU A 224 0.71 -5.58 -20.08
C LEU A 224 1.65 -5.81 -21.28
N PRO A 225 2.94 -5.41 -21.20
CA PRO A 225 3.86 -5.48 -22.34
C PRO A 225 4.18 -6.94 -22.73
N LEU A 226 3.79 -7.32 -23.93
CA LEU A 226 4.09 -8.65 -24.50
C LEU A 226 5.59 -8.93 -24.58
N SER A 227 6.39 -7.90 -24.89
CA SER A 227 7.86 -7.99 -24.97
C SER A 227 8.50 -8.44 -23.66
N ASP A 228 7.82 -8.21 -22.53
CA ASP A 228 8.33 -8.48 -21.18
C ASP A 228 7.81 -9.80 -20.60
N GLY A 229 7.27 -10.66 -21.46
CA GLY A 229 6.80 -11.96 -21.06
C GLY A 229 5.47 -11.94 -20.34
N TYR A 230 4.54 -11.08 -20.78
CA TYR A 230 3.13 -11.14 -20.40
C TYR A 230 2.28 -11.68 -21.56
N LYS A 231 1.12 -12.23 -21.25
CA LYS A 231 0.13 -12.72 -22.21
C LYS A 231 -1.28 -12.47 -21.72
N PHE A 232 -2.23 -12.42 -22.62
CA PHE A 232 -3.64 -12.38 -22.25
C PHE A 232 -4.19 -13.80 -22.05
N CYS A 233 -4.81 -14.05 -20.90
CA CYS A 233 -5.50 -15.28 -20.62
C CYS A 233 -6.98 -15.12 -20.98
N GLN A 234 -7.45 -15.83 -22.01
CA GLN A 234 -8.85 -15.77 -22.47
C GLN A 234 -9.84 -16.26 -21.41
N ASP A 235 -9.51 -17.38 -20.73
CA ASP A 235 -10.39 -17.97 -19.71
C ASP A 235 -10.59 -17.06 -18.49
N CYS A 236 -9.56 -16.24 -18.13
CA CYS A 236 -9.62 -15.32 -17.01
C CYS A 236 -9.99 -13.89 -17.42
N ALA A 237 -10.04 -13.61 -18.73
CA ALA A 237 -10.19 -12.28 -19.30
C ALA A 237 -9.25 -11.25 -18.64
N LYS A 238 -7.94 -11.58 -18.52
CA LYS A 238 -6.94 -10.70 -17.91
C LYS A 238 -5.53 -10.94 -18.43
N TRP A 239 -4.70 -9.93 -18.35
CA TRP A 239 -3.27 -10.02 -18.63
C TRP A 239 -2.53 -10.68 -17.47
N VAL A 240 -1.64 -11.63 -17.78
CA VAL A 240 -0.88 -12.40 -16.80
C VAL A 240 0.57 -12.62 -17.28
N SER A 241 1.48 -12.96 -16.36
CA SER A 241 2.81 -13.45 -16.74
C SER A 241 2.70 -14.67 -17.67
N SER A 242 3.58 -14.78 -18.65
CA SER A 242 3.63 -15.91 -19.58
C SER A 242 3.75 -17.27 -18.88
N GLU A 243 4.42 -17.30 -17.72
CA GLU A 243 4.56 -18.49 -16.88
C GLU A 243 3.35 -18.74 -15.95
N ASN A 244 2.42 -17.77 -15.80
CA ASN A 244 1.22 -17.95 -15.00
C ASN A 244 0.15 -18.69 -15.80
N ASN A 245 0.21 -20.02 -15.77
CA ASN A 245 -0.69 -20.86 -16.53
C ASN A 245 -2.06 -20.99 -15.87
N HIS A 246 -3.12 -20.94 -16.69
CA HIS A 246 -4.49 -21.17 -16.24
C HIS A 246 -4.65 -22.59 -15.70
N CYS A 247 -5.14 -22.70 -14.48
CA CYS A 247 -5.43 -23.99 -13.86
C CYS A 247 -6.89 -24.38 -14.08
N LYS A 248 -7.17 -25.36 -14.92
CA LYS A 248 -8.52 -25.85 -15.19
C LYS A 248 -9.28 -26.31 -13.92
N LYS A 249 -8.58 -26.80 -12.89
CA LYS A 249 -9.20 -27.22 -11.62
C LYS A 249 -9.55 -26.03 -10.70
N CYS A 250 -8.73 -24.98 -10.69
CA CYS A 250 -8.99 -23.76 -9.93
C CYS A 250 -9.83 -22.75 -10.72
N LYS A 251 -9.96 -22.96 -12.06
CA LYS A 251 -10.61 -22.04 -13.01
C LYS A 251 -10.03 -20.61 -12.99
N GLU A 252 -8.71 -20.50 -12.75
CA GLU A 252 -8.01 -19.22 -12.70
C GLU A 252 -6.50 -19.34 -12.91
N CYS A 253 -5.84 -18.25 -13.27
CA CYS A 253 -4.39 -18.09 -13.23
C CYS A 253 -3.99 -17.75 -11.79
N THR A 254 -3.52 -18.77 -11.06
CA THR A 254 -3.37 -18.70 -9.59
C THR A 254 -2.05 -18.15 -9.10
N SER A 255 -1.06 -18.01 -9.97
CA SER A 255 0.25 -17.51 -9.58
C SER A 255 0.17 -16.03 -9.15
N LYS A 256 0.82 -15.70 -8.06
CA LYS A 256 0.93 -14.31 -7.57
C LYS A 256 2.32 -13.71 -7.79
N ASP A 257 3.30 -14.57 -8.02
CA ASP A 257 4.70 -14.18 -8.23
C ASP A 257 5.18 -14.35 -9.69
N GLY A 258 4.26 -14.65 -10.59
CA GLY A 258 4.51 -14.80 -12.03
C GLY A 258 5.02 -16.17 -12.44
N ARG A 259 5.40 -17.06 -11.51
CA ARG A 259 5.92 -18.42 -11.81
C ARG A 259 4.79 -19.43 -12.06
N THR A 260 5.10 -20.53 -12.73
CA THR A 260 4.14 -21.61 -12.94
C THR A 260 3.83 -22.35 -11.64
N TYR A 261 2.61 -22.17 -11.11
CA TYR A 261 2.14 -22.91 -9.94
C TYR A 261 1.61 -24.29 -10.33
N LYS A 262 1.71 -25.24 -9.43
CA LYS A 262 1.22 -26.63 -9.63
C LYS A 262 0.02 -26.90 -8.73
N HIS A 263 -1.03 -27.49 -9.31
CA HIS A 263 -2.22 -27.86 -8.55
C HIS A 263 -1.95 -29.05 -7.63
N CYS A 264 -2.21 -28.89 -6.34
CA CYS A 264 -2.18 -29.97 -5.38
C CYS A 264 -3.59 -30.57 -5.22
N ASN A 265 -3.79 -31.81 -5.67
CA ASN A 265 -5.09 -32.49 -5.60
C ASN A 265 -5.58 -32.71 -4.16
N ILE A 266 -4.66 -32.84 -3.20
CA ILE A 266 -4.99 -33.05 -1.78
C ILE A 266 -5.42 -31.73 -1.14
N CYS A 267 -4.66 -30.63 -1.36
CA CYS A 267 -5.00 -29.31 -0.84
C CYS A 267 -6.06 -28.55 -1.66
N LYS A 268 -6.49 -29.11 -2.82
CA LYS A 268 -7.46 -28.52 -3.76
C LYS A 268 -7.12 -27.08 -4.20
N ARG A 269 -5.82 -26.76 -4.30
CA ARG A 269 -5.34 -25.43 -4.70
C ARG A 269 -3.98 -25.53 -5.40
N CYS A 270 -3.66 -24.52 -6.20
CA CYS A 270 -2.33 -24.36 -6.76
C CYS A 270 -1.34 -23.84 -5.70
N VAL A 271 -0.11 -24.31 -5.79
CA VAL A 271 1.00 -23.96 -4.90
C VAL A 271 2.26 -23.64 -5.68
N LYS A 272 3.19 -22.95 -5.07
CA LYS A 272 4.51 -22.63 -5.66
C LYS A 272 5.20 -23.91 -6.16
N PRO A 273 5.97 -23.85 -7.27
CA PRO A 273 6.58 -25.04 -7.89
C PRO A 273 7.52 -25.80 -6.96
N THR A 274 8.13 -25.12 -5.98
CA THR A 274 9.04 -25.70 -4.98
C THR A 274 8.33 -26.33 -3.77
N TRP A 275 7.00 -26.24 -3.72
CA TRP A 275 6.22 -26.77 -2.60
C TRP A 275 5.65 -28.15 -2.94
N LYS A 276 5.78 -29.09 -2.01
CA LYS A 276 5.21 -30.44 -2.10
C LYS A 276 4.25 -30.69 -0.94
N HIS A 277 3.23 -31.51 -1.16
CA HIS A 277 2.31 -31.89 -0.10
C HIS A 277 3.01 -32.79 0.93
N CYS A 278 3.05 -32.35 2.16
CA CYS A 278 3.55 -33.14 3.29
C CYS A 278 2.38 -33.85 3.97
N ARG A 279 2.43 -35.18 4.01
CA ARG A 279 1.38 -36.01 4.65
C ARG A 279 1.32 -35.80 6.17
N ILE A 280 2.48 -35.56 6.81
CA ILE A 280 2.58 -35.30 8.25
C ILE A 280 1.98 -33.92 8.58
N CYS A 281 2.37 -32.87 7.87
CA CYS A 281 1.87 -31.51 8.08
C CYS A 281 0.48 -31.25 7.46
N LYS A 282 -0.06 -32.22 6.71
CA LYS A 282 -1.35 -32.17 5.98
C LYS A 282 -1.52 -30.92 5.09
N ARG A 283 -0.41 -30.38 4.56
CA ARG A 283 -0.37 -29.19 3.69
C ARG A 283 0.88 -29.15 2.81
N CYS A 284 0.85 -28.31 1.77
CA CYS A 284 2.03 -28.10 0.94
C CYS A 284 3.05 -27.22 1.67
N MET A 285 4.30 -27.67 1.67
CA MET A 285 5.46 -27.03 2.29
C MET A 285 6.66 -27.08 1.37
N LEU A 286 7.71 -26.35 1.68
CA LEU A 286 9.01 -26.53 1.03
C LEU A 286 9.46 -27.99 1.21
N GLU A 287 10.14 -28.54 0.20
CA GLU A 287 10.59 -29.94 0.23
C GLU A 287 11.46 -30.25 1.46
N LYS A 288 12.38 -29.35 1.77
CA LYS A 288 13.19 -29.40 3.00
C LYS A 288 12.51 -28.55 4.10
N HIS A 289 11.69 -29.16 4.96
CA HIS A 289 11.10 -28.52 6.12
C HIS A 289 11.10 -29.47 7.30
N THR A 290 11.15 -28.94 8.51
CA THR A 290 10.98 -29.71 9.74
C THR A 290 9.49 -29.94 9.97
N CYS A 291 9.04 -31.21 9.93
CA CYS A 291 7.64 -31.53 10.18
C CYS A 291 7.24 -31.17 11.60
N GLY A 292 6.01 -30.65 11.75
CA GLY A 292 5.49 -30.15 13.02
C GLY A 292 5.90 -28.72 13.37
N SER A 293 6.96 -28.18 12.74
CA SER A 293 7.28 -26.77 12.83
C SER A 293 6.49 -25.99 11.79
N ILE A 294 5.72 -25.00 12.22
CA ILE A 294 5.07 -24.06 11.33
C ILE A 294 6.02 -22.88 11.13
N PRO A 295 6.66 -22.68 9.96
CA PRO A 295 7.48 -21.53 9.71
C PRO A 295 6.64 -20.26 9.94
N ASN A 296 7.13 -19.32 10.75
CA ASN A 296 6.48 -18.04 11.05
C ASN A 296 5.20 -18.06 11.91
N ILE A 297 4.84 -19.17 12.55
CA ILE A 297 3.94 -19.09 13.67
C ILE A 297 4.81 -18.94 14.91
N GLY A 298 4.77 -17.77 15.53
CA GLY A 298 5.39 -17.49 16.82
C GLY A 298 4.90 -18.45 17.90
N ARG A 299 5.33 -18.24 19.12
CA ARG A 299 4.85 -19.03 20.26
C ARG A 299 3.33 -18.89 20.39
N CYS A 300 2.67 -19.96 20.74
CA CYS A 300 1.22 -19.95 21.00
C CYS A 300 0.89 -19.02 22.16
N PHE A 301 0.00 -18.06 21.96
CA PHE A 301 -0.41 -17.11 23.00
C PHE A 301 -1.10 -17.76 24.22
N ASN A 302 -1.42 -19.05 24.16
CA ASN A 302 -2.06 -19.77 25.28
C ASN A 302 -1.08 -20.63 26.07
N CYS A 303 -0.13 -21.30 25.41
CA CYS A 303 0.77 -22.25 26.06
C CYS A 303 2.27 -21.98 25.80
N ASP A 304 2.60 -20.89 25.13
CA ASP A 304 3.96 -20.45 24.76
C ASP A 304 4.80 -21.47 23.96
N LYS A 305 4.21 -22.57 23.48
CA LYS A 305 4.87 -23.58 22.66
C LYS A 305 4.86 -23.18 21.20
N LEU A 306 5.91 -23.53 20.47
CA LEU A 306 6.01 -23.35 19.02
C LEU A 306 5.13 -24.36 18.26
N GLY A 307 4.71 -24.00 17.05
CA GLY A 307 4.14 -24.95 16.10
C GLY A 307 2.63 -24.94 15.95
N HIS A 308 1.88 -24.13 16.71
CA HIS A 308 0.45 -23.95 16.58
C HIS A 308 0.00 -22.55 17.01
N ILE A 309 -1.16 -22.11 16.55
CA ILE A 309 -1.80 -20.86 17.00
C ILE A 309 -2.74 -21.13 18.18
N ARG A 310 -3.18 -20.06 18.92
CA ARG A 310 -4.09 -20.18 20.06
C ARG A 310 -5.34 -21.03 19.75
N LYS A 311 -5.94 -20.88 18.57
CA LYS A 311 -7.14 -21.65 18.17
C LYS A 311 -6.92 -23.16 18.02
N GLU A 312 -5.68 -23.55 17.78
CA GLU A 312 -5.26 -24.95 17.58
C GLU A 312 -4.50 -25.47 18.82
N CYS A 313 -4.53 -24.74 19.90
CA CYS A 313 -3.81 -25.08 21.10
C CYS A 313 -4.45 -26.29 21.81
N PRO A 314 -3.71 -27.40 22.02
CA PRO A 314 -4.24 -28.55 22.73
C PRO A 314 -4.55 -28.27 24.21
N ASN A 315 -4.06 -27.19 24.76
CA ASN A 315 -4.29 -26.75 26.13
C ASN A 315 -5.41 -25.71 26.26
N LEU A 316 -6.25 -25.51 25.22
CA LEU A 316 -7.46 -24.72 25.37
C LEU A 316 -8.48 -25.51 26.19
N PRO A 317 -9.08 -24.91 27.23
CA PRO A 317 -10.19 -25.56 27.93
C PRO A 317 -11.33 -25.83 26.96
N SER A 318 -11.92 -27.03 27.04
CA SER A 318 -12.95 -27.58 26.15
C SER A 318 -14.28 -26.81 26.08
N THR A 319 -14.37 -25.63 26.66
CA THR A 319 -15.60 -24.84 26.87
C THR A 319 -15.76 -23.67 25.88
N GLU A 320 -14.86 -23.47 24.90
CA GLU A 320 -15.00 -22.35 23.93
C GLU A 320 -15.32 -22.78 22.49
N ILE A 321 -15.96 -23.92 22.28
CA ILE A 321 -16.63 -24.23 21.02
C ILE A 321 -18.12 -23.95 21.19
N THR A 322 -18.49 -22.70 21.28
CA THR A 322 -19.86 -22.25 21.03
C THR A 322 -19.81 -21.02 20.13
N ILE A 323 -20.44 -21.22 18.99
CA ILE A 323 -20.75 -20.27 17.96
C ILE A 323 -21.56 -19.11 18.54
N GLY A 324 -21.15 -17.88 18.28
CA GLY A 324 -22.04 -16.73 18.23
C GLY A 324 -22.38 -16.05 19.56
N THR A 325 -22.25 -14.74 19.50
CA THR A 325 -22.76 -13.72 20.45
C THR A 325 -22.00 -13.51 21.75
N ASN A 326 -21.05 -12.51 21.73
CA ASN A 326 -20.88 -11.63 22.88
C ASN A 326 -20.06 -10.39 22.56
N ILE A 327 -20.73 -9.39 21.97
CA ILE A 327 -20.27 -8.00 21.93
C ILE A 327 -20.93 -7.28 23.12
N LYS A 328 -20.64 -7.66 24.35
CA LYS A 328 -21.15 -6.90 25.52
C LYS A 328 -20.31 -6.96 26.80
N LYS A 329 -19.07 -7.47 26.77
CA LYS A 329 -18.25 -7.56 28.00
C LYS A 329 -16.95 -6.75 28.03
N ARG A 330 -16.74 -5.79 27.10
CA ARG A 330 -15.55 -4.91 27.14
C ARG A 330 -15.82 -3.48 27.58
N LYS A 331 -17.03 -3.14 28.07
CA LYS A 331 -17.34 -1.81 28.64
C LYS A 331 -17.33 -1.76 30.18
N ALA A 332 -17.27 -2.89 30.88
CA ALA A 332 -17.33 -2.92 32.32
C ALA A 332 -15.96 -2.84 33.05
N ASP A 333 -14.86 -3.17 32.36
CA ASP A 333 -13.54 -3.20 33.01
C ASP A 333 -12.74 -1.88 32.90
N CYS A 334 -13.27 -0.89 32.20
CA CYS A 334 -12.62 0.43 32.07
C CYS A 334 -13.10 1.46 33.11
N GLU A 335 -14.23 1.22 33.78
CA GLU A 335 -14.77 2.16 34.78
C GLU A 335 -14.35 1.88 36.23
N LEU A 336 -13.71 0.72 36.52
CA LEU A 336 -13.31 0.38 37.88
C LEU A 336 -11.84 0.67 38.21
N LYS A 337 -11.07 1.30 37.32
CA LYS A 337 -9.68 1.70 37.60
C LYS A 337 -9.45 3.19 37.84
N THR A 338 -10.51 3.99 37.88
CA THR A 338 -10.43 5.44 38.07
C THR A 338 -10.79 5.94 39.48
N ILE A 339 -11.10 5.05 40.42
CA ILE A 339 -11.53 5.44 41.78
C ILE A 339 -10.62 4.87 42.89
N LYS A 340 -9.34 4.69 42.66
CA LYS A 340 -8.36 4.41 43.75
C LYS A 340 -7.01 5.05 43.53
N LYS A 341 -7.00 6.37 43.43
CA LYS A 341 -5.77 7.20 43.70
C LYS A 341 -6.18 8.63 44.04
N SER A 342 -6.78 8.80 45.18
CA SER A 342 -6.79 10.09 45.88
C SER A 342 -6.82 9.84 47.36
N LYS A 343 -5.66 9.83 47.98
CA LYS A 343 -5.35 10.22 49.36
C LYS A 343 -3.96 9.69 49.73
N VAL A 344 -3.03 10.57 49.74
CA VAL A 344 -1.95 10.74 50.72
C VAL A 344 -1.03 11.83 50.17
N GLY A 345 -1.00 12.95 50.85
CA GLY A 345 0.18 13.55 51.43
C GLY A 345 0.69 14.82 50.80
N HIS A 346 0.31 15.92 51.36
CA HIS A 346 0.98 17.23 51.25
C HIS A 346 2.48 17.15 51.55
N SER A 347 3.31 17.78 50.74
CA SER A 347 4.39 18.64 51.24
C SER A 347 4.83 19.63 50.14
N LYS A 348 4.97 20.86 50.57
CA LYS A 348 5.37 22.04 49.83
C LYS A 348 6.84 21.97 49.45
N GLU A 349 7.17 22.39 48.22
CA GLU A 349 8.37 23.22 48.08
C GLU A 349 8.27 24.12 46.87
N VAL A 350 8.48 25.42 47.16
CA VAL A 350 8.45 26.57 46.28
C VAL A 350 9.83 26.70 45.65
N ILE A 351 9.91 26.76 44.32
CA ILE A 351 11.10 27.31 43.67
C ILE A 351 10.66 28.29 42.56
N LYS A 352 11.20 29.47 42.74
CA LYS A 352 11.00 30.75 42.10
C LYS A 352 11.27 30.73 40.58
N GLN A 353 10.39 31.45 39.88
CA GLN A 353 10.61 32.02 38.56
C GLN A 353 11.77 33.02 38.59
N LYS A 354 12.64 32.99 37.59
CA LYS A 354 13.43 34.16 37.16
C LYS A 354 13.22 34.33 35.66
N ALA A 355 12.46 35.35 35.36
CA ALA A 355 12.43 36.02 34.07
C ALA A 355 13.74 36.82 33.89
N VAL A 356 14.35 36.72 32.71
CA VAL A 356 15.37 37.67 32.27
C VAL A 356 14.87 38.32 30.97
N LEU A 357 14.39 39.52 31.11
CA LEU A 357 14.31 40.52 30.05
C LEU A 357 15.74 40.94 29.69
N VAL A 358 16.08 40.94 28.42
CA VAL A 358 17.21 41.73 27.92
C VAL A 358 16.69 42.68 26.86
N ASP A 359 16.93 43.91 27.16
CA ASP A 359 16.48 45.15 26.56
C ASP A 359 17.14 45.43 25.19
N LYS A 360 16.38 46.13 24.38
CA LYS A 360 16.83 46.77 23.13
C LYS A 360 17.70 47.99 23.48
N LYS A 361 18.76 48.26 22.73
CA LYS A 361 19.07 49.51 22.08
C LYS A 361 20.52 49.69 21.69
N LYS A 362 20.64 50.33 20.54
CA LYS A 362 21.64 51.23 19.95
C LYS A 362 22.51 50.63 18.88
N VAL A 363 22.47 51.09 17.68
CA VAL A 363 22.34 52.36 16.92
C VAL A 363 23.64 52.58 16.11
N LEU A 364 23.43 52.73 14.79
CA LEU A 364 24.08 53.61 13.81
C LEU A 364 25.59 53.53 13.51
N LYS A 365 25.81 53.12 12.24
CA LYS A 365 26.46 53.87 11.13
C LYS A 365 27.93 54.38 11.33
N PRO A 366 28.65 54.59 10.26
CA PRO A 366 28.34 54.76 8.86
C PRO A 366 28.72 53.55 7.97
#